data_326db61c10ba7cdff63368eb2bbf33a8
#
_entry.id   326db61c10ba7cdff63368eb2bbf33a8
#
_cell.length_a   1.000
_cell.length_b   1.000
_cell.length_c   1.000
_cell.angle_alpha   90.00
_cell.angle_beta   90.00
_cell.angle_gamma   90.00
#
_symmetry.space_group_name_H-M   'P 1'
#
loop_
_entity.id
_entity.type
_entity.pdbx_description
1 polymer ?
#
loop_
_entity_poly.entity_id
_entity_poly.type
_entity_poly.pdbx_seq_one_letter_code
_entity_poly.pdbx_strand_id
1 'polypeptide(L)'
;MKRTDLKKHAAALLLVLCLLVTSALPALATSANIKLVDSSGNPTTGTIRVTLYDSANDKALSGGKLTLYRVAEVKRQNGNLSYEYCGDFYGCGIALGDLTDSTLAAQLQEYLPQSAEGTTKTIDADGNVTFRDLELGLYLIVQTEASKGYEPINPFLVSLPMAEDGKWNYVVDASPKVGAYTPTKPLSLIHISEPTRLRRIS
;
A
#
# COMPACT_ATOMS: atom_id res chain seq x y z
N MET A 1 50.73 -16.91 22.84
CA MET A 1 49.89 -16.66 21.65
C MET A 1 50.80 -16.24 20.50
N LYS A 2 50.90 -17.05 19.45
CA LYS A 2 51.85 -16.84 18.35
C LYS A 2 51.40 -15.68 17.45
N ARG A 3 52.34 -14.81 17.07
CA ARG A 3 52.08 -13.63 16.19
C ARG A 3 51.38 -13.96 14.87
N THR A 4 51.39 -15.22 14.45
CA THR A 4 50.74 -15.72 13.23
C THR A 4 49.22 -15.82 13.35
N ASP A 5 48.68 -16.06 14.55
CA ASP A 5 47.23 -16.20 14.76
C ASP A 5 46.52 -14.84 14.78
N LEU A 6 47.23 -13.81 15.31
CA LEU A 6 46.68 -12.44 15.31
C LEU A 6 46.53 -11.86 13.89
N LYS A 7 47.47 -12.19 12.98
CA LYS A 7 47.39 -11.76 11.56
C LYS A 7 46.24 -12.43 10.81
N LYS A 8 45.96 -13.72 11.13
CA LYS A 8 44.82 -14.45 10.51
C LYS A 8 43.48 -13.91 10.97
N HIS A 9 43.32 -13.57 12.24
CA HIS A 9 42.10 -12.97 12.76
C HIS A 9 41.91 -11.53 12.28
N ALA A 10 42.96 -10.74 12.12
CA ALA A 10 42.89 -9.40 11.55
C ALA A 10 42.49 -9.43 10.07
N ALA A 11 43.03 -10.38 9.29
CA ALA A 11 42.67 -10.55 7.88
C ALA A 11 41.21 -11.03 7.72
N ALA A 12 40.74 -11.95 8.59
CA ALA A 12 39.33 -12.40 8.58
C ALA A 12 38.38 -11.29 8.99
N LEU A 13 38.73 -10.45 9.97
CA LEU A 13 37.92 -9.31 10.40
C LEU A 13 37.82 -8.24 9.30
N LEU A 14 38.92 -7.99 8.57
CA LEU A 14 38.95 -7.03 7.46
C LEU A 14 38.11 -7.52 6.26
N LEU A 15 38.10 -8.83 6.03
CA LEU A 15 37.31 -9.44 4.95
C LEU A 15 35.80 -9.44 5.27
N VAL A 16 35.42 -9.63 6.53
CA VAL A 16 34.04 -9.51 7.01
C VAL A 16 33.57 -8.05 6.98
N LEU A 17 34.43 -7.09 7.31
CA LEU A 17 34.13 -5.67 7.25
C LEU A 17 33.93 -5.19 5.80
N CYS A 18 34.72 -5.71 4.85
CA CYS A 18 34.53 -5.42 3.41
C CYS A 18 33.22 -6.00 2.85
N LEU A 19 32.77 -7.16 3.36
CA LEU A 19 31.49 -7.77 2.93
C LEU A 19 30.26 -7.01 3.44
N LEU A 20 30.37 -6.31 4.57
CA LEU A 20 29.27 -5.50 5.13
C LEU A 20 29.09 -4.15 4.43
N VAL A 21 30.11 -3.67 3.70
CA VAL A 21 30.04 -2.38 2.98
C VAL A 21 29.42 -2.52 1.58
N THR A 22 29.36 -3.72 1.01
CA THR A 22 28.90 -3.93 -0.38
C THR A 22 27.38 -4.13 -0.53
N SER A 23 26.64 -4.30 0.57
CA SER A 23 25.17 -4.49 0.50
C SER A 23 24.34 -3.19 0.53
N ALA A 24 24.97 -2.04 0.75
CA ALA A 24 24.28 -0.74 0.82
C ALA A 24 24.26 0.07 -0.51
N LEU A 25 24.90 -0.43 -1.57
CA LEU A 25 25.08 0.34 -2.80
C LEU A 25 23.89 0.34 -3.81
N PRO A 26 22.99 -0.64 -3.88
CA PRO A 26 21.90 -0.57 -4.85
C PRO A 26 20.84 0.51 -4.52
N ALA A 27 20.58 0.81 -3.26
CA ALA A 27 19.58 1.80 -2.88
C ALA A 27 19.97 3.25 -3.23
N LEU A 28 21.25 3.60 -3.16
CA LEU A 28 21.75 4.95 -3.48
C LEU A 28 21.73 5.24 -4.99
N ALA A 29 21.97 4.22 -5.83
CA ALA A 29 21.93 4.39 -7.29
C ALA A 29 20.50 4.63 -7.80
N THR A 30 19.50 4.04 -7.14
CA THR A 30 18.08 4.18 -7.52
C THR A 30 17.56 5.59 -7.17
N SER A 31 17.94 6.15 -6.04
CA SER A 31 17.51 7.49 -5.60
C SER A 31 17.99 8.62 -6.53
N ALA A 32 19.16 8.44 -7.17
CA ALA A 32 19.75 9.47 -8.04
C ALA A 32 18.95 9.69 -9.35
N ASN A 33 18.19 8.69 -9.81
CA ASN A 33 17.54 8.69 -11.11
C ASN A 33 16.06 9.07 -11.10
N ILE A 34 15.50 9.39 -9.93
CA ILE A 34 14.11 9.84 -9.86
C ILE A 34 13.96 11.22 -10.52
N LYS A 35 12.96 11.34 -11.38
CA LYS A 35 12.59 12.60 -12.02
C LYS A 35 11.45 13.24 -11.21
N LEU A 36 11.76 14.22 -10.39
CA LEU A 36 10.76 15.00 -9.65
C LEU A 36 10.11 16.10 -10.49
N VAL A 37 10.80 16.52 -11.56
CA VAL A 37 10.30 17.47 -12.55
C VAL A 37 10.52 16.92 -13.96
N ASP A 38 9.64 17.29 -14.88
CA ASP A 38 9.74 16.97 -16.29
C ASP A 38 10.80 17.84 -17.01
N SER A 39 10.94 17.65 -18.33
CA SER A 39 11.88 18.45 -19.16
C SER A 39 11.48 19.93 -19.26
N SER A 40 10.27 20.30 -18.91
CA SER A 40 9.75 21.66 -18.93
C SER A 40 9.79 22.32 -17.54
N GLY A 41 10.28 21.59 -16.51
CA GLY A 41 10.36 22.08 -15.13
C GLY A 41 9.06 21.93 -14.33
N ASN A 42 8.03 21.29 -14.88
CA ASN A 42 6.80 21.01 -14.13
C ASN A 42 6.98 19.79 -13.22
N PRO A 43 6.25 19.71 -12.10
CA PRO A 43 6.23 18.50 -11.28
C PRO A 43 5.88 17.26 -12.11
N THR A 44 6.68 16.21 -11.99
CA THR A 44 6.39 14.93 -12.65
C THR A 44 5.14 14.33 -11.99
N THR A 45 4.24 13.83 -12.82
CA THR A 45 3.05 13.09 -12.37
C THR A 45 3.14 11.61 -12.71
N GLY A 46 2.27 10.82 -12.11
CA GLY A 46 2.18 9.40 -12.40
C GLY A 46 0.75 8.88 -12.33
N THR A 47 0.63 7.57 -12.47
CA THR A 47 -0.66 6.87 -12.53
C THR A 47 -0.62 5.69 -11.56
N ILE A 48 -1.68 5.50 -10.79
CA ILE A 48 -1.91 4.30 -9.99
C ILE A 48 -3.09 3.55 -10.61
N ARG A 49 -2.89 2.26 -10.88
CA ARG A 49 -3.92 1.31 -11.34
C ARG A 49 -4.17 0.30 -10.24
N VAL A 50 -5.43 -0.04 -10.03
CA VAL A 50 -5.86 -1.06 -9.07
C VAL A 50 -6.82 -1.98 -9.78
N THR A 51 -6.60 -3.28 -9.70
CA THR A 51 -7.53 -4.31 -10.18
C THR A 51 -7.97 -5.15 -8.98
N LEU A 52 -9.27 -5.23 -8.77
CA LEU A 52 -9.86 -6.08 -7.75
C LEU A 52 -10.44 -7.34 -8.39
N TYR A 53 -9.85 -8.50 -8.07
CA TYR A 53 -10.21 -9.76 -8.69
C TYR A 53 -10.22 -10.91 -7.68
N ASP A 54 -11.36 -11.60 -7.59
CA ASP A 54 -11.52 -12.81 -6.78
C ASP A 54 -11.05 -14.02 -7.61
N SER A 55 -9.81 -14.41 -7.41
CA SER A 55 -9.21 -15.55 -8.13
C SER A 55 -9.77 -16.90 -7.72
N ALA A 56 -10.40 -17.01 -6.54
CA ALA A 56 -11.02 -18.27 -6.11
C ALA A 56 -12.30 -18.56 -6.88
N ASN A 57 -13.01 -17.50 -7.31
CA ASN A 57 -14.25 -17.60 -8.06
C ASN A 57 -14.12 -17.12 -9.51
N ASP A 58 -12.90 -16.81 -9.97
CA ASP A 58 -12.59 -16.31 -11.32
C ASP A 58 -13.46 -15.10 -11.70
N LYS A 59 -13.53 -14.11 -10.82
CA LYS A 59 -14.48 -13.01 -10.95
C LYS A 59 -13.88 -11.64 -10.62
N ALA A 60 -14.12 -10.67 -11.51
CA ALA A 60 -13.86 -9.26 -11.22
C ALA A 60 -14.82 -8.74 -10.15
N LEU A 61 -14.29 -7.97 -9.19
CA LEU A 61 -15.07 -7.29 -8.17
C LEU A 61 -15.46 -5.91 -8.69
N SER A 62 -16.64 -5.80 -9.26
CA SER A 62 -17.18 -4.56 -9.82
C SER A 62 -18.16 -3.88 -8.88
N GLY A 63 -18.43 -2.61 -9.13
CA GLY A 63 -19.22 -1.76 -8.23
C GLY A 63 -18.45 -1.47 -6.93
N GLY A 64 -18.99 -0.69 -6.05
CA GLY A 64 -18.21 -0.19 -4.92
C GLY A 64 -17.26 0.95 -5.31
N LYS A 65 -16.50 1.45 -4.36
CA LYS A 65 -15.67 2.65 -4.56
C LYS A 65 -14.33 2.53 -3.84
N LEU A 66 -13.28 2.98 -4.52
CA LEU A 66 -11.98 3.24 -3.93
C LEU A 66 -11.76 4.74 -3.77
N THR A 67 -11.25 5.13 -2.61
CA THR A 67 -10.83 6.51 -2.35
C THR A 67 -9.34 6.55 -2.12
N LEU A 68 -8.67 7.43 -2.85
CA LEU A 68 -7.24 7.69 -2.80
C LEU A 68 -6.98 8.94 -1.97
N TYR A 69 -6.14 8.82 -0.94
CA TYR A 69 -5.68 9.96 -0.12
C TYR A 69 -4.17 10.13 -0.28
N ARG A 70 -3.71 11.37 -0.49
CA ARG A 70 -2.28 11.67 -0.51
C ARG A 70 -1.78 11.80 0.91
N VAL A 71 -0.93 10.88 1.35
CA VAL A 71 -0.39 10.80 2.72
C VAL A 71 0.83 11.68 2.88
N ALA A 72 1.76 11.59 1.92
CA ALA A 72 3.02 12.31 2.00
C ALA A 72 3.55 12.65 0.60
N GLU A 73 4.32 13.72 0.54
CA GLU A 73 5.07 14.10 -0.66
C GLU A 73 6.48 13.51 -0.65
N VAL A 74 7.04 13.30 -1.84
CA VAL A 74 8.43 12.86 -1.99
C VAL A 74 9.33 14.08 -1.92
N LYS A 75 10.32 14.05 -1.04
CA LYS A 75 11.39 15.04 -0.95
C LYS A 75 12.74 14.41 -1.31
N ARG A 76 13.61 15.22 -1.88
CA ARG A 76 15.02 14.86 -2.05
C ARG A 76 15.85 15.72 -1.11
N GLN A 77 16.50 15.08 -0.15
CA GLN A 77 17.35 15.74 0.80
C GLN A 77 18.73 15.05 0.83
N ASN A 78 19.80 15.78 0.54
CA ASN A 78 21.18 15.25 0.53
C ASN A 78 21.36 14.01 -0.38
N GLY A 79 20.64 13.96 -1.51
CA GLY A 79 20.70 12.85 -2.46
C GLY A 79 19.80 11.66 -2.10
N ASN A 80 19.19 11.64 -0.93
CA ASN A 80 18.25 10.60 -0.51
C ASN A 80 16.80 11.05 -0.73
N LEU A 81 15.91 10.06 -0.91
CA LEU A 81 14.48 10.29 -0.91
C LEU A 81 13.92 10.08 0.50
N SER A 82 12.99 10.93 0.86
CA SER A 82 12.22 10.83 2.08
C SER A 82 10.78 11.18 1.80
N TYR A 83 9.87 10.72 2.65
CA TYR A 83 8.47 11.13 2.65
C TYR A 83 8.25 12.16 3.74
N GLU A 84 7.54 13.23 3.41
CA GLU A 84 7.10 14.25 4.35
C GLU A 84 5.57 14.31 4.32
N TYR A 85 4.93 14.13 5.48
CA TYR A 85 3.48 14.16 5.60
C TYR A 85 2.90 15.46 5.06
N CYS A 86 1.78 15.38 4.33
CA CYS A 86 1.11 16.53 3.74
C CYS A 86 -0.41 16.46 3.93
N GLY A 87 -1.09 17.58 3.63
CA GLY A 87 -2.55 17.67 3.72
C GLY A 87 -3.09 17.24 5.08
N ASP A 88 -4.11 16.39 5.09
CA ASP A 88 -4.78 15.88 6.28
C ASP A 88 -3.88 15.06 7.21
N PHE A 89 -2.73 14.59 6.72
CA PHE A 89 -1.77 13.81 7.51
C PHE A 89 -0.65 14.66 8.13
N TYR A 90 -0.63 15.96 7.87
CA TYR A 90 0.39 16.82 8.45
C TYR A 90 0.32 16.78 9.98
N GLY A 91 1.45 16.42 10.61
CA GLY A 91 1.55 16.36 12.06
C GLY A 91 0.91 15.13 12.71
N CYS A 92 0.54 14.08 11.96
CA CYS A 92 -0.08 12.88 12.50
C CYS A 92 0.80 12.09 13.50
N GLY A 93 2.13 12.27 13.47
CA GLY A 93 3.05 11.63 14.40
C GLY A 93 3.25 10.12 14.22
N ILE A 94 2.61 9.50 13.21
CA ILE A 94 2.79 8.09 12.88
C ILE A 94 4.12 7.94 12.14
N ALA A 95 4.98 7.00 12.55
CA ALA A 95 6.26 6.78 11.87
C ALA A 95 6.04 6.07 10.54
N LEU A 96 6.53 6.63 9.43
CA LEU A 96 6.62 5.96 8.12
C LEU A 96 7.80 4.98 8.13
N GLY A 97 7.59 3.80 8.69
CA GLY A 97 8.57 2.72 8.73
C GLY A 97 8.53 1.84 7.49
N ASP A 98 8.17 0.57 7.66
CA ASP A 98 7.96 -0.37 6.56
C ASP A 98 6.62 -0.09 5.87
N LEU A 99 6.65 0.44 4.65
CA LEU A 99 5.46 0.77 3.87
C LEU A 99 4.67 -0.48 3.43
N THR A 100 5.22 -1.67 3.59
CA THR A 100 4.53 -2.95 3.29
C THR A 100 3.74 -3.49 4.48
N ASP A 101 3.89 -2.87 5.65
CA ASP A 101 3.14 -3.23 6.85
C ASP A 101 1.68 -2.77 6.73
N SER A 102 0.76 -3.73 6.69
CA SER A 102 -0.69 -3.46 6.62
C SER A 102 -1.23 -2.71 7.84
N THR A 103 -0.56 -2.82 8.99
CA THR A 103 -0.94 -2.10 10.21
C THR A 103 -0.73 -0.59 10.08
N LEU A 104 0.31 -0.17 9.35
CA LEU A 104 0.56 1.24 9.05
C LEU A 104 -0.58 1.86 8.24
N ALA A 105 -1.05 1.16 7.20
CA ALA A 105 -2.17 1.64 6.39
C ALA A 105 -3.46 1.77 7.22
N ALA A 106 -3.73 0.81 8.12
CA ALA A 106 -4.87 0.85 9.02
C ALA A 106 -4.78 2.02 10.01
N GLN A 107 -3.62 2.28 10.61
CA GLN A 107 -3.39 3.42 11.51
C GLN A 107 -3.60 4.76 10.79
N LEU A 108 -3.12 4.88 9.54
CA LEU A 108 -3.32 6.08 8.73
C LEU A 108 -4.78 6.27 8.35
N GLN A 109 -5.52 5.19 8.08
CA GLN A 109 -6.96 5.26 7.83
C GLN A 109 -7.72 5.72 9.09
N GLU A 110 -7.35 5.20 10.26
CA GLU A 110 -7.99 5.57 11.53
C GLU A 110 -7.73 7.04 11.90
N TYR A 111 -6.57 7.56 11.51
CA TYR A 111 -6.21 8.96 11.73
C TYR A 111 -7.01 9.94 10.85
N LEU A 112 -7.52 9.49 9.68
CA LEU A 112 -8.22 10.38 8.74
C LEU A 112 -9.40 11.11 9.40
N PRO A 113 -9.44 12.46 9.34
CA PRO A 113 -10.61 13.19 9.81
C PRO A 113 -11.81 12.91 8.88
N GLN A 114 -13.01 13.03 9.42
CA GLN A 114 -14.25 12.84 8.63
C GLN A 114 -14.38 13.85 7.46
N SER A 115 -13.68 14.98 7.55
CA SER A 115 -13.61 16.00 6.51
C SER A 115 -12.51 15.76 5.48
N ALA A 116 -11.74 14.67 5.58
CA ALA A 116 -10.64 14.41 4.66
C ALA A 116 -11.13 14.32 3.21
N GLU A 117 -10.49 15.08 2.34
CA GLU A 117 -10.80 15.09 0.91
C GLU A 117 -9.90 14.09 0.17
N GLY A 118 -10.51 13.02 -0.34
CA GLY A 118 -9.86 12.02 -1.18
C GLY A 118 -10.45 11.99 -2.59
N THR A 119 -9.68 11.45 -3.52
CA THR A 119 -10.18 11.19 -4.88
C THR A 119 -10.91 9.86 -4.91
N THR A 120 -12.23 9.89 -5.03
CA THR A 120 -13.06 8.67 -5.08
C THR A 120 -13.40 8.28 -6.52
N LYS A 121 -13.27 7.00 -6.83
CA LYS A 121 -13.65 6.40 -8.11
C LYS A 121 -14.42 5.10 -7.93
N THR A 122 -15.39 4.86 -8.81
CA THR A 122 -16.15 3.61 -8.87
C THR A 122 -15.30 2.53 -9.57
N ILE A 123 -15.36 1.31 -9.06
CA ILE A 123 -14.73 0.13 -9.65
C ILE A 123 -15.57 -0.28 -10.86
N ASP A 124 -14.94 -0.38 -12.04
CA ASP A 124 -15.61 -0.70 -13.29
C ASP A 124 -16.05 -2.18 -13.38
N ALA A 125 -16.67 -2.56 -14.51
CA ALA A 125 -17.17 -3.92 -14.72
C ALA A 125 -16.07 -4.99 -14.72
N ASP A 126 -14.85 -4.61 -15.08
CA ASP A 126 -13.66 -5.48 -15.13
C ASP A 126 -12.86 -5.44 -13.82
N GLY A 127 -13.38 -4.78 -12.79
CA GLY A 127 -12.71 -4.66 -11.49
C GLY A 127 -11.62 -3.59 -11.43
N ASN A 128 -11.51 -2.72 -12.43
CA ASN A 128 -10.42 -1.76 -12.52
C ASN A 128 -10.79 -0.37 -12.01
N VAL A 129 -9.78 0.27 -11.43
CA VAL A 129 -9.77 1.70 -11.12
C VAL A 129 -8.43 2.29 -11.54
N THR A 130 -8.44 3.46 -12.18
CA THR A 130 -7.21 4.16 -12.56
C THR A 130 -7.25 5.60 -12.07
N PHE A 131 -6.26 5.97 -11.26
CA PHE A 131 -6.00 7.34 -10.83
C PHE A 131 -4.85 7.90 -11.67
N ARG A 132 -5.08 8.99 -12.38
CA ARG A 132 -4.11 9.61 -13.32
C ARG A 132 -3.67 10.98 -12.82
N ASP A 133 -2.58 11.47 -13.39
CA ASP A 133 -2.07 12.82 -13.18
C ASP A 133 -1.79 13.14 -11.70
N LEU A 134 -1.38 12.10 -10.97
CA LEU A 134 -1.07 12.19 -9.55
C LEU A 134 0.33 12.78 -9.35
N GLU A 135 0.46 13.72 -8.43
CA GLU A 135 1.77 14.16 -7.97
C GLU A 135 2.53 13.01 -7.31
N LEU A 136 3.86 13.05 -7.35
CA LEU A 136 4.67 12.02 -6.72
C LEU A 136 4.52 12.07 -5.19
N GLY A 137 4.39 10.89 -4.57
CA GLY A 137 4.13 10.81 -3.13
C GLY A 137 3.81 9.41 -2.64
N LEU A 138 3.38 9.35 -1.39
CA LEU A 138 2.82 8.18 -0.76
C LEU A 138 1.29 8.34 -0.72
N TYR A 139 0.59 7.30 -1.09
CA TYR A 139 -0.87 7.29 -1.17
C TYR A 139 -1.46 6.18 -0.32
N LEU A 140 -2.56 6.48 0.37
CA LEU A 140 -3.41 5.52 1.05
C LEU A 140 -4.63 5.24 0.18
N ILE A 141 -4.89 3.98 -0.09
CA ILE A 141 -6.09 3.52 -0.81
C ILE A 141 -7.02 2.83 0.18
N VAL A 142 -8.26 3.31 0.21
CA VAL A 142 -9.32 2.80 1.09
C VAL A 142 -10.52 2.41 0.23
N GLN A 143 -11.07 1.23 0.45
CA GLN A 143 -12.35 0.88 -0.15
C GLN A 143 -13.49 1.45 0.71
N THR A 144 -14.05 2.58 0.26
CA THR A 144 -15.11 3.30 0.98
C THR A 144 -16.51 2.74 0.72
N GLU A 145 -16.67 1.95 -0.34
CA GLU A 145 -17.88 1.20 -0.62
C GLU A 145 -17.49 -0.18 -1.15
N ALA A 146 -17.93 -1.25 -0.48
CA ALA A 146 -17.61 -2.61 -0.89
C ALA A 146 -18.31 -3.02 -2.19
N SER A 147 -17.68 -3.90 -2.96
CA SER A 147 -18.32 -4.58 -4.08
C SER A 147 -19.44 -5.50 -3.57
N LYS A 148 -20.53 -5.59 -4.32
CA LYS A 148 -21.71 -6.36 -3.90
C LYS A 148 -21.36 -7.83 -3.61
N GLY A 149 -21.64 -8.26 -2.38
CA GLY A 149 -21.40 -9.63 -1.93
C GLY A 149 -20.00 -9.86 -1.33
N TYR A 150 -19.24 -8.78 -1.13
CA TYR A 150 -17.90 -8.83 -0.53
C TYR A 150 -17.81 -7.85 0.65
N GLU A 151 -16.90 -8.14 1.57
CA GLU A 151 -16.47 -7.18 2.58
C GLU A 151 -15.46 -6.21 1.95
N PRO A 152 -15.32 -4.99 2.49
CA PRO A 152 -14.28 -4.07 2.05
C PRO A 152 -12.88 -4.70 2.22
N ILE A 153 -12.00 -4.44 1.27
CA ILE A 153 -10.59 -4.84 1.40
C ILE A 153 -9.90 -3.98 2.46
N ASN A 154 -8.86 -4.53 3.07
CA ASN A 154 -8.01 -3.75 3.96
C ASN A 154 -7.37 -2.57 3.22
N PRO A 155 -7.16 -1.43 3.90
CA PRO A 155 -6.44 -0.31 3.33
C PRO A 155 -4.99 -0.69 3.02
N PHE A 156 -4.40 -0.06 2.03
CA PHE A 156 -3.00 -0.30 1.67
C PHE A 156 -2.32 0.97 1.17
N LEU A 157 -1.00 0.98 1.27
CA LEU A 157 -0.16 2.10 0.85
C LEU A 157 0.45 1.84 -0.54
N VAL A 158 0.58 2.90 -1.31
CA VAL A 158 1.21 2.88 -2.64
C VAL A 158 2.19 4.03 -2.75
N SER A 159 3.45 3.71 -3.05
CA SER A 159 4.47 4.70 -3.40
C SER A 159 4.37 5.06 -4.88
N LEU A 160 4.40 6.33 -5.20
CA LEU A 160 4.46 6.83 -6.56
C LEU A 160 5.61 7.84 -6.68
N PRO A 161 6.67 7.58 -7.47
CA PRO A 161 6.89 6.36 -8.23
C PRO A 161 7.28 5.17 -7.33
N MET A 162 7.14 3.97 -7.89
CA MET A 162 7.62 2.75 -7.26
C MET A 162 8.96 2.33 -7.84
N ALA A 163 9.89 1.89 -6.99
CA ALA A 163 11.15 1.31 -7.44
C ALA A 163 10.93 -0.15 -7.83
N GLU A 164 11.22 -0.51 -9.07
CA GLU A 164 11.10 -1.85 -9.61
C GLU A 164 12.29 -2.12 -10.51
N ASP A 165 13.00 -3.24 -10.31
CA ASP A 165 14.19 -3.65 -11.06
C ASP A 165 15.24 -2.55 -11.23
N GLY A 166 15.49 -1.75 -10.18
CA GLY A 166 16.45 -0.65 -10.19
C GLY A 166 16.02 0.58 -10.99
N LYS A 167 14.75 0.65 -11.40
CA LYS A 167 14.17 1.77 -12.16
C LYS A 167 12.97 2.36 -11.39
N TRP A 168 12.65 3.62 -11.70
CA TRP A 168 11.47 4.27 -11.21
C TRP A 168 10.30 4.06 -12.18
N ASN A 169 9.24 3.42 -11.68
CA ASN A 169 8.00 3.20 -12.41
C ASN A 169 6.97 4.26 -11.99
N TYR A 170 6.53 5.09 -12.95
CA TYR A 170 5.54 6.15 -12.76
C TYR A 170 4.11 5.70 -13.12
N VAL A 171 3.95 4.45 -13.58
CA VAL A 171 2.66 3.80 -13.79
C VAL A 171 2.65 2.56 -12.92
N VAL A 172 2.12 2.69 -11.72
CA VAL A 172 2.15 1.66 -10.69
C VAL A 172 0.89 0.82 -10.75
N ASP A 173 1.03 -0.50 -10.85
CA ASP A 173 -0.04 -1.46 -10.59
C ASP A 173 0.00 -1.83 -9.11
N ALA A 174 -1.02 -1.38 -8.38
CA ALA A 174 -1.15 -1.56 -6.94
C ALA A 174 -2.24 -2.59 -6.58
N SER A 175 -2.56 -3.49 -7.50
CA SER A 175 -3.61 -4.49 -7.30
C SER A 175 -3.30 -5.39 -6.10
N PRO A 176 -4.22 -5.54 -5.13
CA PRO A 176 -4.03 -6.42 -3.99
C PRO A 176 -3.85 -7.86 -4.46
N LYS A 177 -2.86 -8.56 -3.88
CA LYS A 177 -2.64 -9.97 -4.18
C LYS A 177 -3.78 -10.84 -3.62
N VAL A 178 -3.99 -11.96 -4.27
CA VAL A 178 -5.00 -12.99 -3.99
C VAL A 178 -5.14 -13.29 -2.50
N GLY A 179 -6.39 -13.43 -2.02
CA GLY A 179 -6.71 -13.75 -0.62
C GLY A 179 -7.19 -12.56 0.23
N ALA A 180 -7.19 -11.35 -0.34
CA ALA A 180 -7.63 -10.14 0.36
C ALA A 180 -9.17 -9.96 0.40
N TYR A 181 -9.93 -10.85 -0.26
CA TYR A 181 -11.39 -10.70 -0.42
C TYR A 181 -12.15 -11.71 0.44
N THR A 182 -12.96 -11.19 1.34
CA THR A 182 -13.86 -12.02 2.15
C THR A 182 -15.28 -11.86 1.61
N PRO A 183 -15.89 -12.93 1.05
CA PRO A 183 -17.29 -12.89 0.66
C PRO A 183 -18.17 -12.67 1.89
N THR A 184 -19.14 -11.77 1.80
CA THR A 184 -20.14 -11.62 2.85
C THR A 184 -20.97 -12.88 2.91
N LYS A 185 -21.03 -13.52 4.08
CA LYS A 185 -21.93 -14.67 4.30
C LYS A 185 -23.36 -14.18 4.07
N PRO A 186 -24.16 -14.87 3.23
CA PRO A 186 -25.58 -14.56 3.17
C PRO A 186 -26.15 -14.73 4.58
N LEU A 187 -26.90 -13.74 5.07
CA LEU A 187 -27.68 -13.88 6.28
C LEU A 187 -28.57 -15.11 6.08
N SER A 188 -28.21 -16.25 6.70
CA SER A 188 -29.09 -17.40 6.69
C SER A 188 -30.35 -16.96 7.41
N LEU A 189 -31.49 -17.04 6.71
CA LEU A 189 -32.79 -16.86 7.28
C LEU A 189 -32.86 -17.75 8.52
N ILE A 190 -32.88 -17.14 9.70
CA ILE A 190 -33.17 -17.83 10.93
C ILE A 190 -34.58 -18.31 10.76
N HIS A 191 -34.75 -19.60 10.52
CA HIS A 191 -36.04 -20.24 10.63
C HIS A 191 -36.48 -20.06 12.09
N ILE A 192 -37.31 -19.08 12.31
CA ILE A 192 -38.11 -18.99 13.54
C ILE A 192 -39.08 -20.14 13.44
N SER A 193 -38.72 -21.30 14.03
CA SER A 193 -39.66 -22.38 14.23
C SER A 193 -40.77 -21.83 15.14
N GLU A 194 -41.98 -21.80 14.60
CA GLU A 194 -43.19 -21.45 15.37
C GLU A 194 -43.23 -22.26 16.66
N PRO A 195 -43.57 -21.63 17.80
CA PRO A 195 -43.74 -22.35 19.08
C PRO A 195 -44.89 -23.34 18.93
N THR A 196 -44.57 -24.62 19.08
CA THR A 196 -45.50 -25.74 19.08
C THR A 196 -46.63 -25.46 20.06
N ARG A 197 -47.84 -25.28 19.54
CA ARG A 197 -49.08 -25.08 20.31
C ARG A 197 -49.31 -26.31 21.15
N LEU A 198 -49.11 -26.21 22.46
CA LEU A 198 -49.48 -27.22 23.44
C LEU A 198 -51.00 -27.48 23.36
N ARG A 199 -51.39 -28.67 22.85
CA ARG A 199 -52.76 -29.17 22.96
C ARG A 199 -53.02 -29.44 24.42
N ARG A 200 -53.98 -28.73 24.98
CA ARG A 200 -54.62 -29.03 26.25
C ARG A 200 -55.46 -30.27 26.08
N ILE A 201 -55.14 -31.32 26.83
CA ILE A 201 -55.95 -32.53 26.97
C ILE A 201 -56.89 -32.25 28.15
N SER A 202 -58.19 -32.44 27.88
CA SER A 202 -59.27 -32.42 28.89
C SER A 202 -59.41 -33.83 29.46
#